data_e25cb97db1db0de52e46c9b2dd42f60b
#
_entry.id   e25cb97db1db0de52e46c9b2dd42f60b
#
_cell.length_a   1.000
_cell.length_b   1.000
_cell.length_c   1.000
_cell.angle_alpha   90.00
_cell.angle_beta   90.00
_cell.angle_gamma   90.00
#
_symmetry.space_group_name_H-M   'P 1'
#
loop_
_entity.id
_entity.type
_entity.pdbx_description
1 polymer ?
#
loop_
_entity_poly.entity_id
_entity_poly.type
_entity_poly.pdbx_seq_one_letter_code
_entity_poly.pdbx_strand_id
1 'polypeptide(L)'
;METADFISLISMLIAAGAFLYTYFVDRRVKAQEIALNDIQIKKHREEEVESKRAIIEANVYKSGKSSWKMKVYNKGKSSAKNIRFISEDIEKENSGIDIYTPNGTFPYPLLHPQTSFELTVVLYIGHNPVPKIKFIWDDDYGENQEREQILNI
;
A
#
# COMPACT_ATOMS: atom_id res chain seq x y z
N MET A 1 -60.50 13.77 -42.98
CA MET A 1 -59.68 13.00 -41.94
C MET A 1 -60.60 12.77 -40.77
N GLU A 2 -60.96 11.53 -40.54
CA GLU A 2 -61.87 11.18 -39.44
C GLU A 2 -61.05 11.31 -38.11
N THR A 3 -61.77 11.59 -37.02
CA THR A 3 -61.15 11.76 -35.67
C THR A 3 -60.32 10.59 -35.27
N ALA A 4 -60.61 9.39 -35.75
CA ALA A 4 -59.85 8.16 -35.56
C ALA A 4 -58.44 8.20 -36.18
N ASP A 5 -58.34 8.79 -37.38
CA ASP A 5 -57.03 8.91 -38.07
C ASP A 5 -56.05 9.88 -37.31
N PHE A 6 -56.64 10.94 -36.74
CA PHE A 6 -55.87 11.91 -35.95
C PHE A 6 -55.36 11.33 -34.63
N ILE A 7 -56.20 10.54 -33.93
CA ILE A 7 -55.81 9.84 -32.71
C ILE A 7 -54.71 8.82 -32.99
N SER A 8 -54.83 8.07 -34.09
CA SER A 8 -53.85 7.09 -34.55
C SER A 8 -52.49 7.74 -34.82
N LEU A 9 -52.47 8.89 -35.48
CA LEU A 9 -51.26 9.64 -35.78
C LEU A 9 -50.53 10.13 -34.50
N ILE A 10 -51.29 10.67 -33.55
CA ILE A 10 -50.73 11.12 -32.25
C ILE A 10 -50.15 9.93 -31.49
N SER A 11 -50.84 8.80 -31.42
CA SER A 11 -50.39 7.60 -30.75
C SER A 11 -49.06 7.07 -31.35
N MET A 12 -48.96 7.11 -32.68
CA MET A 12 -47.73 6.72 -33.38
C MET A 12 -46.54 7.65 -33.04
N LEU A 13 -46.78 8.96 -32.97
CA LEU A 13 -45.72 9.94 -32.62
C LEU A 13 -45.28 9.75 -31.18
N ILE A 14 -46.18 9.51 -30.23
CA ILE A 14 -45.84 9.22 -28.84
C ILE A 14 -45.02 7.94 -28.73
N ALA A 15 -45.41 6.88 -29.41
CA ALA A 15 -44.70 5.61 -29.43
C ALA A 15 -43.27 5.75 -30.00
N ALA A 16 -43.14 6.49 -31.11
CA ALA A 16 -41.81 6.78 -31.71
C ALA A 16 -40.93 7.61 -30.76
N GLY A 17 -41.51 8.63 -30.10
CA GLY A 17 -40.78 9.42 -29.10
C GLY A 17 -40.32 8.59 -27.89
N ALA A 18 -41.19 7.73 -27.37
CA ALA A 18 -40.84 6.83 -26.27
C ALA A 18 -39.71 5.84 -26.67
N PHE A 19 -39.79 5.29 -27.88
CA PHE A 19 -38.74 4.40 -28.38
C PHE A 19 -37.39 5.09 -28.50
N LEU A 20 -37.33 6.29 -29.07
CA LEU A 20 -36.11 7.07 -29.18
C LEU A 20 -35.58 7.43 -27.80
N TYR A 21 -36.41 7.86 -26.88
CA TYR A 21 -36.00 8.16 -25.51
C TYR A 21 -35.39 6.94 -24.83
N THR A 22 -36.04 5.80 -24.89
CA THR A 22 -35.52 4.54 -24.30
C THR A 22 -34.18 4.15 -24.92
N TYR A 23 -34.04 4.28 -26.25
CA TYR A 23 -32.78 3.98 -26.94
C TYR A 23 -31.63 4.87 -26.47
N PHE A 24 -31.83 6.16 -26.30
CA PHE A 24 -30.78 7.07 -25.83
C PHE A 24 -30.45 6.85 -24.36
N VAL A 25 -31.45 6.59 -23.51
CA VAL A 25 -31.20 6.28 -22.08
C VAL A 25 -30.44 4.98 -21.96
N ASP A 26 -30.82 3.93 -22.69
CA ASP A 26 -30.15 2.63 -22.64
C ASP A 26 -28.67 2.72 -23.05
N ARG A 27 -28.37 3.52 -24.07
CA ARG A 27 -26.97 3.79 -24.46
C ARG A 27 -26.17 4.48 -23.36
N ARG A 28 -26.77 5.45 -22.67
CA ARG A 28 -26.07 6.14 -21.55
C ARG A 28 -25.85 5.20 -20.37
N VAL A 29 -26.86 4.41 -20.01
CA VAL A 29 -26.74 3.44 -18.91
C VAL A 29 -25.66 2.42 -19.20
N LYS A 30 -25.65 1.83 -20.38
CA LYS A 30 -24.60 0.88 -20.80
C LYS A 30 -23.20 1.47 -20.75
N ALA A 31 -23.02 2.71 -21.19
CA ALA A 31 -21.71 3.38 -21.12
C ALA A 31 -21.25 3.58 -19.66
N GLN A 32 -22.18 3.92 -18.77
CA GLN A 32 -21.89 4.06 -17.34
C GLN A 32 -21.56 2.71 -16.67
N GLU A 33 -22.30 1.64 -17.01
CA GLU A 33 -22.03 0.30 -16.50
C GLU A 33 -20.65 -0.20 -16.91
N ILE A 34 -20.24 0.00 -18.16
CA ILE A 34 -18.90 -0.36 -18.64
C ILE A 34 -17.84 0.41 -17.84
N ALA A 35 -18.00 1.72 -17.68
CA ALA A 35 -17.05 2.55 -16.92
C ALA A 35 -16.96 2.12 -15.44
N LEU A 36 -18.07 1.78 -14.80
CA LEU A 36 -18.11 1.28 -13.43
C LEU A 36 -17.43 -0.07 -13.31
N ASN A 37 -17.67 -0.99 -14.23
CA ASN A 37 -17.01 -2.30 -14.25
C ASN A 37 -15.49 -2.17 -14.40
N ASP A 38 -15.03 -1.29 -15.28
CA ASP A 38 -13.58 -1.05 -15.45
C ASP A 38 -12.94 -0.51 -14.17
N ILE A 39 -13.59 0.41 -13.49
CA ILE A 39 -13.12 0.94 -12.20
C ILE A 39 -13.10 -0.16 -11.14
N GLN A 40 -14.11 -1.00 -11.06
CA GLN A 40 -14.17 -2.10 -10.10
C GLN A 40 -13.08 -3.14 -10.36
N ILE A 41 -12.87 -3.53 -11.62
CA ILE A 41 -11.80 -4.46 -12.01
C ILE A 41 -10.42 -3.88 -11.61
N LYS A 42 -10.19 -2.60 -11.90
CA LYS A 42 -8.94 -1.93 -11.52
C LYS A 42 -8.74 -1.92 -10.01
N LYS A 43 -9.78 -1.56 -9.27
CA LYS A 43 -9.73 -1.55 -7.80
C LYS A 43 -9.46 -2.94 -7.22
N HIS A 44 -10.11 -3.98 -7.71
CA HIS A 44 -9.86 -5.35 -7.29
C HIS A 44 -8.43 -5.80 -7.55
N ARG A 45 -7.84 -5.44 -8.69
CA ARG A 45 -6.44 -5.73 -8.99
C ARG A 45 -5.49 -5.01 -8.04
N GLU A 46 -5.74 -3.74 -7.75
CA GLU A 46 -4.95 -2.96 -6.79
C GLU A 46 -5.03 -3.57 -5.39
N GLU A 47 -6.22 -3.92 -4.91
CA GLU A 47 -6.45 -4.58 -3.62
C GLU A 47 -5.76 -5.96 -3.54
N GLU A 48 -5.79 -6.74 -4.63
CA GLU A 48 -5.09 -8.03 -4.72
C GLU A 48 -3.57 -7.85 -4.60
N VAL A 49 -3.00 -6.89 -5.32
CA VAL A 49 -1.57 -6.57 -5.23
C VAL A 49 -1.19 -6.09 -3.83
N GLU A 50 -1.98 -5.18 -3.25
CA GLU A 50 -1.73 -4.71 -1.89
C GLU A 50 -1.84 -5.83 -0.84
N SER A 51 -2.75 -6.79 -1.04
CA SER A 51 -2.91 -7.90 -0.10
C SER A 51 -1.67 -8.81 -0.03
N LYS A 52 -0.89 -8.85 -1.12
CA LYS A 52 0.34 -9.65 -1.23
C LYS A 52 1.59 -8.90 -0.77
N ARG A 53 1.49 -7.60 -0.47
CA ARG A 53 2.64 -6.77 -0.10
C ARG A 53 2.81 -6.63 1.40
N ALA A 54 4.02 -6.88 1.87
CA ALA A 54 4.49 -6.42 3.16
C ALA A 54 5.07 -5.00 3.02
N ILE A 55 5.00 -4.22 4.08
CA ILE A 55 5.56 -2.86 4.14
C ILE A 55 6.35 -2.75 5.43
N ILE A 56 7.66 -2.83 5.33
CA ILE A 56 8.55 -2.75 6.47
C ILE A 56 8.96 -1.30 6.72
N GLU A 57 8.76 -0.85 7.95
CA GLU A 57 9.17 0.46 8.44
C GLU A 57 9.82 0.32 9.81
N ALA A 58 10.67 1.28 10.15
CA ALA A 58 11.27 1.36 11.47
C ALA A 58 11.08 2.76 12.07
N ASN A 59 11.04 2.80 13.39
CA ASN A 59 11.03 4.03 14.14
C ASN A 59 11.96 3.89 15.34
N VAL A 60 12.78 4.91 15.59
CA VAL A 60 13.66 4.99 16.76
C VAL A 60 13.00 5.83 17.83
N TYR A 61 13.00 5.34 19.05
CA TYR A 61 12.41 6.04 20.17
C TYR A 61 13.20 5.80 21.46
N LYS A 62 13.08 6.75 22.36
CA LYS A 62 13.72 6.67 23.67
C LYS A 62 12.88 5.80 24.61
N SER A 63 13.44 4.68 25.04
CA SER A 63 12.76 3.70 25.91
C SER A 63 13.01 3.95 27.42
N GLY A 64 13.94 4.83 27.78
CA GLY A 64 14.31 5.12 29.16
C GLY A 64 15.25 6.31 29.27
N LYS A 65 15.90 6.51 30.43
CA LYS A 65 16.81 7.67 30.64
C LYS A 65 17.96 7.71 29.63
N SER A 66 18.53 6.54 29.27
CA SER A 66 19.70 6.43 28.39
C SER A 66 19.56 5.29 27.38
N SER A 67 18.38 4.70 27.24
CA SER A 67 18.18 3.58 26.32
C SER A 67 17.30 3.98 25.14
N TRP A 68 17.75 3.61 23.96
CA TRP A 68 17.05 3.82 22.70
C TRP A 68 16.69 2.48 22.07
N LYS A 69 15.57 2.43 21.40
CA LYS A 69 15.12 1.26 20.70
C LYS A 69 14.68 1.61 19.28
N MET A 70 14.97 0.72 18.36
CA MET A 70 14.43 0.73 17.01
C MET A 70 13.33 -0.31 16.94
N LYS A 71 12.11 0.14 16.71
CA LYS A 71 10.95 -0.72 16.47
C LYS A 71 10.77 -0.89 14.97
N VAL A 72 10.91 -2.12 14.50
CA VAL A 72 10.65 -2.51 13.11
C VAL A 72 9.28 -3.15 13.04
N TYR A 73 8.42 -2.70 12.15
CA TYR A 73 7.04 -3.16 12.04
C TYR A 73 6.61 -3.34 10.59
N ASN A 74 5.69 -4.28 10.41
CA ASN A 74 5.08 -4.55 9.11
C ASN A 74 3.70 -3.89 9.03
N LYS A 75 3.59 -2.80 8.28
CA LYS A 75 2.31 -2.10 8.01
C LYS A 75 1.51 -2.75 6.88
N GLY A 76 2.13 -3.65 6.13
CA GLY A 76 1.51 -4.31 4.98
C GLY A 76 0.45 -5.33 5.37
N LYS A 77 -0.13 -5.93 4.35
CA LYS A 77 -1.19 -6.94 4.48
C LYS A 77 -0.65 -8.37 4.36
N SER A 78 0.57 -8.55 3.84
CA SER A 78 1.27 -9.83 3.74
C SER A 78 2.37 -9.95 4.79
N SER A 79 2.81 -11.18 5.07
CA SER A 79 3.95 -11.45 5.95
C SER A 79 5.26 -11.16 5.22
N ALA A 80 6.20 -10.53 5.92
CA ALA A 80 7.56 -10.34 5.44
C ALA A 80 8.46 -11.46 5.94
N LYS A 81 9.29 -12.03 5.08
CA LYS A 81 10.24 -13.11 5.35
C LYS A 81 11.65 -12.64 5.06
N ASN A 82 12.65 -13.27 5.70
CA ASN A 82 14.06 -13.00 5.44
C ASN A 82 14.44 -11.52 5.52
N ILE A 83 13.89 -10.80 6.49
CA ILE A 83 14.09 -9.36 6.61
C ILE A 83 15.54 -9.08 6.95
N ARG A 84 16.16 -8.23 6.15
CA ARG A 84 17.54 -7.73 6.32
C ARG A 84 17.51 -6.21 6.30
N PHE A 85 18.47 -5.58 6.91
CA PHE A 85 18.68 -4.15 6.73
C PHE A 85 20.14 -3.83 6.42
N ILE A 86 20.35 -2.77 5.71
CA ILE A 86 21.66 -2.21 5.35
C ILE A 86 21.59 -0.72 5.63
N SER A 87 22.62 -0.17 6.22
CA SER A 87 22.72 1.27 6.43
C SER A 87 24.17 1.70 6.32
N GLU A 88 24.51 2.28 5.18
CA GLU A 88 25.83 2.88 4.98
C GLU A 88 26.14 3.97 6.00
N ASP A 89 25.14 4.70 6.47
CA ASP A 89 25.31 5.76 7.45
C ASP A 89 25.59 5.24 8.86
N ILE A 90 25.10 4.03 9.19
CA ILE A 90 25.31 3.38 10.49
C ILE A 90 26.59 2.54 10.48
N GLU A 91 26.91 1.91 9.36
CA GLU A 91 28.09 1.05 9.20
C GLU A 91 29.39 1.84 9.03
N LYS A 92 29.33 3.15 8.78
CA LYS A 92 30.50 4.02 8.71
C LYS A 92 31.25 4.04 10.04
N GLU A 93 32.57 3.92 9.97
CA GLU A 93 33.45 4.16 11.10
C GLU A 93 33.18 5.57 11.68
N ASN A 94 32.85 5.66 12.96
CA ASN A 94 32.44 6.89 13.65
C ASN A 94 31.03 7.42 13.31
N SER A 95 30.10 6.57 12.87
CA SER A 95 28.67 6.97 12.70
C SER A 95 28.01 7.46 14.00
N GLY A 96 28.56 7.05 15.14
CA GLY A 96 27.97 7.33 16.45
C GLY A 96 26.67 6.59 16.73
N ILE A 97 26.33 5.61 15.91
CA ILE A 97 25.13 4.77 16.05
C ILE A 97 25.54 3.31 15.97
N ASP A 98 25.08 2.53 16.92
CA ASP A 98 25.22 1.07 16.90
C ASP A 98 23.85 0.42 17.12
N ILE A 99 23.49 -0.53 16.25
CA ILE A 99 22.26 -1.31 16.38
C ILE A 99 22.65 -2.71 16.86
N TYR A 100 22.33 -3.00 18.10
CA TYR A 100 22.60 -4.31 18.66
C TYR A 100 21.68 -5.36 18.06
N THR A 101 22.28 -6.26 17.27
CA THR A 101 21.62 -7.41 16.67
C THR A 101 22.17 -8.67 17.31
N PRO A 102 21.45 -9.32 18.23
CA PRO A 102 21.89 -10.59 18.80
C PRO A 102 22.22 -11.61 17.70
N ASN A 103 23.28 -12.42 17.92
CA ASN A 103 23.68 -13.43 16.96
C ASN A 103 22.50 -14.32 16.56
N GLY A 104 22.26 -14.47 15.24
CA GLY A 104 21.15 -15.27 14.69
C GLY A 104 19.82 -14.53 14.59
N THR A 105 19.75 -13.24 14.91
CA THR A 105 18.51 -12.46 14.74
C THR A 105 18.24 -12.15 13.27
N PHE A 106 19.28 -11.92 12.48
CA PHE A 106 19.16 -11.59 11.06
C PHE A 106 19.81 -12.65 10.16
N PRO A 107 19.18 -12.93 9.01
CA PRO A 107 17.89 -12.41 8.52
C PRO A 107 16.74 -12.73 9.47
N TYR A 108 15.90 -11.71 9.79
CA TYR A 108 14.74 -11.96 10.66
C TYR A 108 13.74 -12.85 9.90
N PRO A 109 13.38 -14.02 10.46
CA PRO A 109 12.78 -15.09 9.66
C PRO A 109 11.39 -14.76 9.15
N LEU A 110 10.54 -14.14 9.98
CA LEU A 110 9.14 -13.90 9.64
C LEU A 110 8.53 -12.79 10.51
N LEU A 111 7.92 -11.81 9.88
CA LEU A 111 7.17 -10.74 10.53
C LEU A 111 5.76 -10.66 9.94
N HIS A 112 4.78 -11.05 10.73
CA HIS A 112 3.38 -11.04 10.31
C HIS A 112 2.83 -9.61 10.10
N PRO A 113 1.74 -9.47 9.34
CA PRO A 113 1.05 -8.20 9.22
C PRO A 113 0.71 -7.59 10.57
N GLN A 114 0.87 -6.27 10.69
CA GLN A 114 0.57 -5.48 11.90
C GLN A 114 1.34 -5.93 13.16
N THR A 115 2.44 -6.68 13.02
CA THR A 115 3.34 -7.04 14.12
C THR A 115 4.65 -6.29 14.05
N SER A 116 5.43 -6.34 15.11
CA SER A 116 6.72 -5.65 15.21
C SER A 116 7.71 -6.41 16.10
N PHE A 117 9.00 -6.14 15.90
CA PHE A 117 10.07 -6.49 16.84
C PHE A 117 10.90 -5.27 17.19
N GLU A 118 11.70 -5.36 18.24
CA GLU A 118 12.52 -4.25 18.72
C GLU A 118 14.01 -4.65 18.77
N LEU A 119 14.85 -3.69 18.40
CA LEU A 119 16.29 -3.77 18.51
C LEU A 119 16.79 -2.67 19.46
N THR A 120 17.85 -2.94 20.18
CA THR A 120 18.50 -1.92 21.02
C THR A 120 19.41 -1.06 20.16
N VAL A 121 19.30 0.26 20.34
CA VAL A 121 20.15 1.25 19.66
C VAL A 121 21.04 1.94 20.69
N VAL A 122 22.31 1.99 20.42
CA VAL A 122 23.30 2.73 21.22
C VAL A 122 23.70 3.97 20.44
N LEU A 123 23.56 5.11 21.06
CA LEU A 123 23.92 6.41 20.48
C LEU A 123 25.12 6.99 21.21
N TYR A 124 26.12 7.38 20.45
CA TYR A 124 27.30 8.06 20.95
C TYR A 124 27.24 9.55 20.66
N ILE A 125 28.05 10.33 21.35
CA ILE A 125 28.12 11.78 21.15
C ILE A 125 28.59 12.08 19.72
N GLY A 126 27.82 12.91 19.00
CA GLY A 126 28.13 13.27 17.61
C GLY A 126 27.48 12.35 16.56
N HIS A 127 26.55 11.47 16.96
CA HIS A 127 25.83 10.62 16.02
C HIS A 127 25.06 11.44 14.96
N ASN A 128 24.88 10.83 13.78
CA ASN A 128 24.00 11.39 12.75
C ASN A 128 22.53 11.31 13.24
N PRO A 129 21.80 12.43 13.38
CA PRO A 129 20.42 12.40 13.86
C PRO A 129 19.42 11.88 12.83
N VAL A 130 19.82 11.75 11.56
CA VAL A 130 18.94 11.39 10.43
C VAL A 130 19.58 10.34 9.51
N PRO A 131 20.01 9.17 10.05
CA PRO A 131 20.63 8.15 9.22
C PRO A 131 19.61 7.50 8.27
N LYS A 132 20.10 7.11 7.09
CA LYS A 132 19.34 6.33 6.13
C LYS A 132 19.48 4.85 6.43
N ILE A 133 18.38 4.12 6.34
CA ILE A 133 18.34 2.67 6.44
C ILE A 133 17.55 2.09 5.28
N LYS A 134 18.01 0.99 4.74
CA LYS A 134 17.37 0.23 3.68
C LYS A 134 16.97 -1.14 4.22
N PHE A 135 15.69 -1.47 4.16
CA PHE A 135 15.18 -2.80 4.45
C PHE A 135 15.05 -3.60 3.16
N ILE A 136 15.33 -4.90 3.24
CA ILE A 136 15.17 -5.87 2.17
C ILE A 136 14.43 -7.07 2.76
N TRP A 137 13.36 -7.54 2.08
CA TRP A 137 12.56 -8.68 2.53
C TRP A 137 11.95 -9.42 1.35
N ASP A 138 11.40 -10.59 1.65
CA ASP A 138 10.58 -11.36 0.71
C ASP A 138 9.13 -11.36 1.21
N ASP A 139 8.17 -11.29 0.30
CA ASP A 139 6.73 -11.38 0.61
C ASP A 139 5.98 -12.18 -0.46
N ASP A 140 4.65 -12.23 -0.37
CA ASP A 140 3.84 -12.98 -1.33
C ASP A 140 3.73 -12.28 -2.70
N TYR A 141 4.20 -11.04 -2.81
CA TYR A 141 4.31 -10.31 -4.07
C TYR A 141 5.60 -10.68 -4.83
N GLY A 142 6.70 -10.89 -4.11
CA GLY A 142 7.98 -11.26 -4.70
C GLY A 142 9.13 -11.29 -3.70
N GLU A 143 10.30 -11.68 -4.20
CA GLU A 143 11.54 -11.71 -3.45
C GLU A 143 12.29 -10.38 -3.56
N ASN A 144 13.14 -10.10 -2.56
CA ASN A 144 14.00 -8.92 -2.50
C ASN A 144 13.23 -7.60 -2.68
N GLN A 145 12.07 -7.49 -2.07
CA GLN A 145 11.40 -6.19 -1.94
C GLN A 145 12.28 -5.27 -1.13
N GLU A 146 12.34 -4.00 -1.47
CA GLU A 146 13.19 -3.05 -0.78
C GLU A 146 12.47 -1.74 -0.45
N ARG A 147 12.90 -1.12 0.63
CA ARG A 147 12.46 0.21 1.04
C ARG A 147 13.53 0.96 1.77
N GLU A 148 13.80 2.16 1.32
CA GLU A 148 14.65 3.12 2.02
C GLU A 148 13.81 4.04 2.88
N GLN A 149 14.32 4.36 4.05
CA GLN A 149 13.75 5.38 4.92
C GLN A 149 14.83 6.13 5.69
N ILE A 150 14.49 7.31 6.14
CA ILE A 150 15.31 8.11 7.05
C ILE A 150 14.78 7.87 8.46
N LEU A 151 15.68 7.51 9.38
CA LEU A 151 15.36 7.43 10.80
C LEU A 151 15.53 8.82 11.43
N ASN A 152 14.59 9.20 12.27
CA ASN A 152 14.73 10.39 13.12
C ASN A 152 15.08 9.91 14.54
N ILE A 153 16.24 10.34 15.03
CA ILE A 153 16.79 9.94 16.32
C ILE A 153 16.85 11.12 17.27
#